data_a9381b9e716690afe2409e5a246414e1
#
_entry.id   a9381b9e716690afe2409e5a246414e1
#
_cell.length_a   1.000
_cell.length_b   1.000
_cell.length_c   1.000
_cell.angle_alpha   90.00
_cell.angle_beta   90.00
_cell.angle_gamma   90.00
#
_symmetry.space_group_name_H-M   'P 1'
#
loop_
_entity.id
_entity.type
_entity.pdbx_description
1 polymer ?
#
loop_
_entity_poly.entity_id
_entity_poly.type
_entity_poly.pdbx_seq_one_letter_code
_entity_poly.pdbx_strand_id
1 'polypeptide(L)'
;MNNKSFMIDNYNNKSCFSSFFPGIAGVEGIPIWVFYVNRGQAIAGFGIENKENSIMSFRPADQAYSETPLRGFRTFLKIDGKIYEPFSTINDNKKISNIMSVKRNYLKIEETNKELNINVVIEYTTLPKENFGGLIRRVSIKNLNENEDRNIEIIDGIPEIIPYGVSNTVYKEMGYTARAWMEVMNIENKIPYYKTRTSLKDSESVEETKGGYYFISTSDNEMLNKIYDVEVIFGNNVDLQKPEKFYEKSIEEISKEKQNSVNMLSSAFSVLSKEIKSNGEIIINTIIGFCEDISEINDNRYKFISD
;
A
#
# COMPACT_ATOMS: atom_id res chain seq x y z
N MET A 1 -28.41 -15.34 5.50
CA MET A 1 -27.27 -15.16 6.44
C MET A 1 -27.15 -13.68 6.75
N ASN A 2 -27.25 -13.28 8.03
CA ASN A 2 -27.19 -11.87 8.43
C ASN A 2 -25.81 -11.28 8.10
N ASN A 3 -25.76 -10.42 7.11
CA ASN A 3 -24.57 -9.70 6.65
C ASN A 3 -24.25 -8.49 7.58
N LYS A 4 -24.18 -8.75 8.90
CA LYS A 4 -23.86 -7.70 9.87
C LYS A 4 -22.39 -7.35 9.76
N SER A 5 -22.08 -6.12 9.35
CA SER A 5 -20.76 -5.53 9.50
C SER A 5 -20.57 -5.05 10.94
N PHE A 6 -19.39 -5.26 11.48
CA PHE A 6 -18.96 -4.58 12.71
C PHE A 6 -18.45 -3.19 12.32
N MET A 7 -19.02 -2.14 12.93
CA MET A 7 -18.71 -0.75 12.59
C MET A 7 -18.13 -0.03 13.79
N ILE A 8 -17.09 0.76 13.57
CA ILE A 8 -16.42 1.59 14.58
C ILE A 8 -16.35 3.03 14.05
N ASP A 9 -17.17 3.90 14.61
CA ASP A 9 -17.13 5.33 14.31
C ASP A 9 -15.93 5.98 14.98
N ASN A 10 -15.26 6.90 14.28
CA ASN A 10 -14.07 7.61 14.75
C ASN A 10 -12.97 6.65 15.26
N TYR A 11 -12.70 5.62 14.45
CA TYR A 11 -11.92 4.45 14.85
C TYR A 11 -10.49 4.79 15.29
N ASN A 12 -9.86 5.82 14.70
CA ASN A 12 -8.51 6.26 15.06
C ASN A 12 -8.39 6.70 16.54
N ASN A 13 -9.51 7.19 17.13
CA ASN A 13 -9.57 7.70 18.49
C ASN A 13 -10.22 6.74 19.50
N LYS A 14 -10.59 5.53 19.05
CA LYS A 14 -11.16 4.51 19.94
C LYS A 14 -10.09 3.69 20.63
N SER A 15 -10.49 2.93 21.65
CA SER A 15 -9.63 1.95 22.30
C SER A 15 -8.98 1.04 21.28
N CYS A 16 -7.72 0.68 21.52
CA CYS A 16 -6.93 -0.16 20.62
C CYS A 16 -7.64 -1.47 20.31
N PHE A 17 -7.75 -1.77 19.03
CA PHE A 17 -8.35 -2.99 18.50
C PHE A 17 -7.48 -3.52 17.36
N SER A 18 -7.21 -4.81 17.39
CA SER A 18 -6.44 -5.50 16.35
C SER A 18 -7.00 -6.89 16.08
N SER A 19 -6.88 -7.33 14.84
CA SER A 19 -7.29 -8.68 14.45
C SER A 19 -6.63 -9.08 13.13
N PHE A 20 -6.85 -10.33 12.74
CA PHE A 20 -6.56 -10.80 11.40
C PHE A 20 -7.86 -10.98 10.64
N PHE A 21 -7.86 -10.67 9.33
CA PHE A 21 -8.93 -11.18 8.52
C PHE A 21 -8.48 -12.43 7.75
N PRO A 22 -9.39 -13.39 7.53
CA PRO A 22 -9.03 -14.65 6.91
C PRO A 22 -8.57 -14.42 5.47
N GLY A 23 -7.38 -14.90 5.15
CA GLY A 23 -6.92 -15.03 3.78
C GLY A 23 -7.65 -16.20 3.14
N ILE A 24 -8.53 -15.92 2.18
CA ILE A 24 -9.25 -16.94 1.44
C ILE A 24 -8.51 -17.19 0.14
N ALA A 25 -7.70 -18.25 0.13
CA ALA A 25 -6.89 -18.60 -1.05
C ALA A 25 -7.66 -19.50 -2.04
N GLY A 26 -8.52 -20.38 -1.57
CA GLY A 26 -9.10 -21.47 -2.37
C GLY A 26 -8.12 -22.63 -2.51
N VAL A 27 -8.47 -23.64 -3.33
CA VAL A 27 -7.69 -24.89 -3.44
C VAL A 27 -6.34 -24.64 -4.12
N GLU A 28 -6.29 -23.76 -5.11
CA GLU A 28 -5.10 -23.47 -5.92
C GLU A 28 -4.46 -22.12 -5.57
N GLY A 29 -5.08 -21.37 -4.64
CA GLY A 29 -4.61 -20.03 -4.31
C GLY A 29 -3.52 -20.01 -3.25
N ILE A 30 -2.70 -18.98 -3.27
CA ILE A 30 -1.66 -18.72 -2.25
C ILE A 30 -2.27 -18.01 -1.07
N PRO A 31 -2.14 -18.54 0.17
CA PRO A 31 -2.74 -17.93 1.36
C PRO A 31 -2.04 -16.63 1.72
N ILE A 32 -2.84 -15.57 1.87
CA ILE A 32 -2.39 -14.26 2.36
C ILE A 32 -2.87 -14.09 3.79
N TRP A 33 -1.97 -13.82 4.72
CA TRP A 33 -2.34 -13.37 6.06
C TRP A 33 -2.35 -11.84 6.10
N VAL A 34 -3.31 -11.25 6.80
CA VAL A 34 -3.45 -9.80 6.94
C VAL A 34 -3.76 -9.45 8.39
N PHE A 35 -2.87 -8.70 9.01
CA PHE A 35 -3.03 -8.15 10.34
C PHE A 35 -3.43 -6.69 10.25
N TYR A 36 -4.52 -6.32 10.92
CA TYR A 36 -5.02 -4.96 10.91
C TYR A 36 -5.27 -4.42 12.31
N VAL A 37 -5.23 -3.10 12.42
CA VAL A 37 -5.47 -2.33 13.64
C VAL A 37 -6.42 -1.17 13.35
N ASN A 38 -7.00 -0.59 14.38
CA ASN A 38 -7.83 0.61 14.24
C ASN A 38 -6.99 1.90 14.28
N ARG A 39 -5.97 2.01 13.44
CA ARG A 39 -5.14 3.22 13.29
C ARG A 39 -4.74 3.41 11.82
N GLY A 40 -4.64 4.68 11.41
CA GLY A 40 -4.24 5.03 10.05
C GLY A 40 -5.08 4.32 9.00
N GLN A 41 -4.45 3.77 7.98
CA GLN A 41 -5.14 3.00 6.92
C GLN A 41 -5.27 1.51 7.26
N ALA A 42 -5.30 1.18 8.53
CA ALA A 42 -5.65 -0.09 9.15
C ALA A 42 -4.64 -1.23 8.99
N ILE A 43 -4.08 -1.48 7.81
CA ILE A 43 -3.20 -2.64 7.61
C ILE A 43 -1.86 -2.41 8.31
N ALA A 44 -1.56 -3.26 9.28
CA ALA A 44 -0.37 -3.20 10.12
C ALA A 44 0.70 -4.23 9.75
N GLY A 45 0.34 -5.19 8.93
CA GLY A 45 1.25 -6.21 8.40
C GLY A 45 0.49 -7.19 7.53
N PHE A 46 1.14 -7.69 6.50
CA PHE A 46 0.61 -8.77 5.68
C PHE A 46 1.74 -9.49 4.95
N GLY A 47 1.44 -10.68 4.48
CA GLY A 47 2.38 -11.53 3.77
C GLY A 47 1.72 -12.82 3.32
N ILE A 48 2.53 -13.76 2.84
CA ILE A 48 2.07 -15.07 2.36
C ILE A 48 2.42 -16.16 3.37
N GLU A 49 1.61 -17.22 3.42
CA GLU A 49 1.82 -18.45 4.19
C GLU A 49 2.00 -18.22 5.69
N ASN A 50 3.08 -17.58 6.12
CA ASN A 50 3.44 -17.38 7.52
C ASN A 50 4.12 -16.02 7.74
N LYS A 51 4.35 -15.66 9.01
CA LYS A 51 4.90 -14.35 9.40
C LYS A 51 6.32 -14.08 8.87
N GLU A 52 7.10 -15.10 8.52
CA GLU A 52 8.46 -14.91 8.01
C GLU A 52 8.46 -14.44 6.55
N ASN A 53 7.40 -14.76 5.80
CA ASN A 53 7.19 -14.30 4.43
C ASN A 53 6.34 -13.02 4.41
N SER A 54 6.78 -12.01 5.16
CA SER A 54 6.11 -10.72 5.26
C SER A 54 6.44 -9.81 4.08
N ILE A 55 5.43 -9.25 3.45
CA ILE A 55 5.55 -8.14 2.50
C ILE A 55 5.67 -6.83 3.28
N MET A 56 4.80 -6.64 4.27
CA MET A 56 4.88 -5.58 5.27
C MET A 56 5.18 -6.22 6.63
N SER A 57 6.17 -5.69 7.35
CA SER A 57 6.69 -6.26 8.60
C SER A 57 5.57 -6.53 9.61
N PHE A 58 5.50 -7.78 10.08
CA PHE A 58 4.61 -8.15 11.19
C PHE A 58 5.22 -7.69 12.52
N ARG A 59 4.49 -6.86 13.25
CA ARG A 59 4.88 -6.31 14.56
C ARG A 59 3.85 -6.68 15.63
N PRO A 60 4.27 -6.77 16.91
CA PRO A 60 3.32 -6.90 18.03
C PRO A 60 2.27 -5.76 18.00
N ALA A 61 1.09 -6.04 18.55
CA ALA A 61 -0.05 -5.12 18.46
C ALA A 61 0.24 -3.74 19.09
N ASP A 62 0.98 -3.67 20.19
CA ASP A 62 1.38 -2.44 20.86
C ASP A 62 2.22 -1.53 19.94
N GLN A 63 3.18 -2.08 19.22
CA GLN A 63 3.97 -1.36 18.22
C GLN A 63 3.14 -1.03 16.97
N ALA A 64 2.29 -1.97 16.53
CA ALA A 64 1.46 -1.78 15.36
C ALA A 64 0.54 -0.57 15.47
N TYR A 65 -0.02 -0.27 16.65
CA TYR A 65 -0.86 0.91 16.86
C TYR A 65 -0.12 2.25 16.61
N SER A 66 1.13 2.32 16.98
CA SER A 66 1.94 3.54 16.80
C SER A 66 2.57 3.65 15.41
N GLU A 67 2.93 2.51 14.79
CA GLU A 67 3.69 2.50 13.56
C GLU A 67 2.84 2.41 12.29
N THR A 68 1.63 1.83 12.35
CA THR A 68 0.74 1.73 11.17
C THR A 68 0.45 3.07 10.50
N PRO A 69 0.24 4.19 11.21
CA PRO A 69 0.04 5.48 10.58
C PRO A 69 1.24 5.99 9.76
N LEU A 70 2.45 5.50 10.07
CA LEU A 70 3.69 5.94 9.41
C LEU A 70 4.22 4.93 8.39
N ARG A 71 4.12 3.63 8.72
CA ARG A 71 4.73 2.53 7.94
C ARG A 71 3.72 1.62 7.25
N GLY A 72 2.42 1.78 7.53
CA GLY A 72 1.34 1.12 6.81
C GLY A 72 1.07 1.76 5.45
N PHE A 73 -0.05 1.38 4.83
CA PHE A 73 -0.51 2.09 3.64
C PHE A 73 -0.78 3.56 3.96
N ARG A 74 -0.41 4.42 3.01
CA ARG A 74 -0.63 5.87 3.09
C ARG A 74 -1.10 6.41 1.75
N THR A 75 -1.95 7.41 1.82
CA THR A 75 -2.43 8.16 0.65
C THR A 75 -2.14 9.64 0.91
N PHE A 76 -1.41 10.27 0.03
CA PHE A 76 -1.15 11.70 0.08
C PHE A 76 -1.88 12.37 -1.07
N LEU A 77 -2.61 13.42 -0.75
CA LEU A 77 -3.40 14.19 -1.72
C LEU A 77 -2.89 15.63 -1.75
N LYS A 78 -2.83 16.20 -2.94
CA LYS A 78 -2.71 17.63 -3.15
C LYS A 78 -3.93 18.08 -3.96
N ILE A 79 -4.85 18.79 -3.32
CA ILE A 79 -6.14 19.19 -3.86
C ILE A 79 -6.10 20.71 -4.11
N ASP A 80 -6.06 21.12 -5.36
CA ASP A 80 -5.85 22.53 -5.76
C ASP A 80 -4.68 23.17 -4.98
N GLY A 81 -3.59 22.45 -4.83
CA GLY A 81 -2.39 22.86 -4.11
C GLY A 81 -2.45 22.68 -2.59
N LYS A 82 -3.58 22.31 -2.00
CA LYS A 82 -3.70 22.03 -0.56
C LYS A 82 -3.35 20.58 -0.28
N ILE A 83 -2.43 20.37 0.66
CA ILE A 83 -1.97 19.04 1.07
C ILE A 83 -2.93 18.43 2.09
N TYR A 84 -3.26 17.17 1.89
CA TYR A 84 -4.10 16.39 2.79
C TYR A 84 -3.65 14.93 2.82
N GLU A 85 -3.50 14.38 4.02
CA GLU A 85 -3.30 12.94 4.23
C GLU A 85 -4.55 12.38 4.94
N PRO A 86 -5.42 11.66 4.22
CA PRO A 86 -6.59 11.04 4.83
C PRO A 86 -6.19 9.94 5.82
N PHE A 87 -7.02 9.75 6.84
CA PHE A 87 -6.83 8.78 7.93
C PHE A 87 -5.61 9.06 8.82
N SER A 88 -4.99 10.23 8.71
CA SER A 88 -3.90 10.61 9.59
C SER A 88 -4.39 10.74 11.03
N THR A 89 -3.65 10.15 11.97
CA THR A 89 -3.96 10.23 13.41
C THR A 89 -3.68 11.61 14.02
N ILE A 90 -3.00 12.48 13.26
CA ILE A 90 -2.66 13.86 13.68
C ILE A 90 -3.82 14.83 13.42
N ASN A 91 -4.77 14.46 12.55
CA ASN A 91 -5.90 15.31 12.17
C ASN A 91 -7.00 15.31 13.23
N ASP A 92 -6.81 16.05 14.32
CA ASP A 92 -7.88 16.32 15.30
C ASP A 92 -8.73 17.52 14.86
N ASN A 93 -9.49 17.33 13.78
CA ASN A 93 -10.39 18.35 13.24
C ASN A 93 -11.84 17.83 13.29
N LYS A 94 -12.71 18.57 13.99
CA LYS A 94 -14.16 18.25 14.10
C LYS A 94 -14.89 18.19 12.75
N LYS A 95 -14.29 18.69 11.68
CA LYS A 95 -14.83 18.60 10.31
C LYS A 95 -14.46 17.31 9.60
N ILE A 96 -13.62 16.47 10.23
CA ILE A 96 -13.21 15.15 9.70
C ILE A 96 -13.96 14.09 10.51
N SER A 97 -14.56 13.14 9.80
CA SER A 97 -15.19 11.97 10.38
C SER A 97 -14.70 10.72 9.69
N ASN A 98 -14.39 9.67 10.45
CA ASN A 98 -13.95 8.40 9.89
C ASN A 98 -14.70 7.21 10.49
N ILE A 99 -14.86 6.16 9.70
CA ILE A 99 -15.56 4.93 10.06
C ILE A 99 -14.73 3.74 9.57
N MET A 100 -14.61 2.72 10.40
CA MET A 100 -14.08 1.41 10.03
C MET A 100 -15.22 0.41 10.02
N SER A 101 -15.33 -0.37 8.95
CA SER A 101 -16.32 -1.45 8.81
C SER A 101 -15.60 -2.76 8.54
N VAL A 102 -15.86 -3.76 9.37
CA VAL A 102 -15.26 -5.09 9.27
C VAL A 102 -16.33 -6.12 8.94
N LYS A 103 -16.09 -6.91 7.92
CA LYS A 103 -16.85 -8.11 7.55
C LYS A 103 -15.90 -9.32 7.53
N ARG A 104 -16.44 -10.49 7.25
CA ARG A 104 -15.69 -11.75 7.33
C ARG A 104 -14.41 -11.80 6.48
N ASN A 105 -14.43 -11.24 5.26
CA ASN A 105 -13.31 -11.23 4.30
C ASN A 105 -13.14 -9.85 3.65
N TYR A 106 -13.50 -8.79 4.36
CA TYR A 106 -13.56 -7.45 3.81
C TYR A 106 -13.39 -6.43 4.93
N LEU A 107 -12.48 -5.51 4.73
CA LEU A 107 -12.23 -4.37 5.60
C LEU A 107 -12.44 -3.10 4.79
N LYS A 108 -13.25 -2.19 5.29
CA LYS A 108 -13.48 -0.87 4.70
C LYS A 108 -13.16 0.19 5.74
N ILE A 109 -12.42 1.22 5.34
CA ILE A 109 -12.31 2.48 6.07
C ILE A 109 -12.81 3.61 5.18
N GLU A 110 -13.44 4.59 5.81
CA GLU A 110 -14.01 5.74 5.13
C GLU A 110 -13.73 7.00 5.92
N GLU A 111 -13.29 8.05 5.27
CA GLU A 111 -13.09 9.36 5.88
C GLU A 111 -13.72 10.46 5.03
N THR A 112 -14.47 11.33 5.68
CA THR A 112 -15.07 12.52 5.06
C THR A 112 -14.46 13.76 5.67
N ASN A 113 -13.84 14.58 4.83
CA ASN A 113 -13.34 15.91 5.18
C ASN A 113 -14.31 16.97 4.61
N LYS A 114 -15.12 17.56 5.51
CA LYS A 114 -16.14 18.58 5.15
C LYS A 114 -15.51 19.93 4.79
N GLU A 115 -14.27 20.18 5.19
CA GLU A 115 -13.58 21.43 4.87
C GLU A 115 -13.07 21.43 3.43
N LEU A 116 -12.55 20.30 2.99
CA LEU A 116 -12.07 20.09 1.63
C LEU A 116 -13.17 19.58 0.69
N ASN A 117 -14.34 19.22 1.20
CA ASN A 117 -15.43 18.56 0.47
C ASN A 117 -14.94 17.31 -0.27
N ILE A 118 -14.20 16.46 0.44
CA ILE A 118 -13.66 15.20 -0.10
C ILE A 118 -14.11 14.04 0.79
N ASN A 119 -14.48 12.94 0.15
CA ASN A 119 -14.66 11.65 0.80
C ASN A 119 -13.63 10.66 0.24
N VAL A 120 -12.96 9.92 1.12
CA VAL A 120 -12.01 8.88 0.76
C VAL A 120 -12.47 7.56 1.35
N VAL A 121 -12.58 6.55 0.51
CA VAL A 121 -12.95 5.18 0.90
C VAL A 121 -11.82 4.25 0.53
N ILE A 122 -11.42 3.38 1.44
CA ILE A 122 -10.44 2.34 1.18
C ILE A 122 -11.04 0.99 1.55
N GLU A 123 -10.93 0.05 0.62
CA GLU A 123 -11.44 -1.29 0.76
C GLU A 123 -10.32 -2.31 0.59
N TYR A 124 -10.31 -3.34 1.44
CA TYR A 124 -9.33 -4.42 1.41
C TYR A 124 -10.02 -5.77 1.30
N THR A 125 -9.48 -6.61 0.42
CA THR A 125 -9.83 -8.03 0.29
C THR A 125 -8.62 -8.82 -0.20
N THR A 126 -8.68 -10.14 -0.18
CA THR A 126 -7.62 -11.00 -0.69
C THR A 126 -8.01 -11.62 -2.02
N LEU A 127 -7.03 -11.85 -2.89
CA LEU A 127 -7.22 -12.48 -4.20
C LEU A 127 -7.33 -14.00 -4.02
N PRO A 128 -8.48 -14.63 -4.36
CA PRO A 128 -8.65 -16.07 -4.25
C PRO A 128 -8.39 -16.78 -5.59
N LYS A 129 -8.03 -18.06 -5.51
CA LYS A 129 -8.01 -19.02 -6.65
C LYS A 129 -7.07 -18.67 -7.82
N GLU A 130 -6.02 -17.90 -7.55
CA GLU A 130 -4.97 -17.64 -8.54
C GLU A 130 -3.67 -18.32 -8.08
N ASN A 131 -2.78 -18.64 -9.01
CA ASN A 131 -1.45 -19.21 -8.75
C ASN A 131 -0.52 -18.20 -8.06
N PHE A 132 -0.91 -16.95 -8.00
CA PHE A 132 -0.23 -15.86 -7.33
C PHE A 132 -1.11 -15.30 -6.20
N GLY A 133 -0.49 -14.97 -5.08
CA GLY A 133 -1.20 -14.40 -3.94
C GLY A 133 -1.25 -12.87 -4.02
N GLY A 134 -2.29 -12.23 -3.47
CA GLY A 134 -2.38 -10.79 -3.44
C GLY A 134 -3.36 -10.23 -2.42
N LEU A 135 -2.97 -9.11 -1.81
CA LEU A 135 -3.86 -8.21 -1.09
C LEU A 135 -4.39 -7.19 -2.10
N ILE A 136 -5.71 -7.20 -2.30
CA ILE A 136 -6.40 -6.20 -3.12
C ILE A 136 -6.75 -5.02 -2.25
N ARG A 137 -6.43 -3.82 -2.73
CA ARG A 137 -6.78 -2.55 -2.12
C ARG A 137 -7.40 -1.63 -3.16
N ARG A 138 -8.59 -1.14 -2.89
CA ARG A 138 -9.28 -0.16 -3.72
C ARG A 138 -9.39 1.15 -2.96
N VAL A 139 -8.91 2.23 -3.55
CA VAL A 139 -9.04 3.59 -3.05
C VAL A 139 -10.00 4.34 -3.94
N SER A 140 -11.04 4.90 -3.34
CA SER A 140 -11.99 5.77 -4.01
C SER A 140 -11.89 7.16 -3.39
N ILE A 141 -11.71 8.17 -4.22
CA ILE A 141 -11.62 9.59 -3.82
C ILE A 141 -12.74 10.32 -4.53
N LYS A 142 -13.71 10.82 -3.77
CA LYS A 142 -14.88 11.51 -4.31
C LYS A 142 -14.83 12.99 -4.00
N ASN A 143 -15.02 13.81 -5.02
CA ASN A 143 -15.29 15.24 -4.88
C ASN A 143 -16.76 15.44 -4.46
N LEU A 144 -16.97 15.97 -3.26
CA LEU A 144 -18.32 16.26 -2.74
C LEU A 144 -18.81 17.68 -3.11
N ASN A 145 -18.00 18.46 -3.84
CA ASN A 145 -18.42 19.75 -4.33
C ASN A 145 -19.34 19.56 -5.54
N GLU A 146 -20.52 20.15 -5.48
CA GLU A 146 -21.53 20.02 -6.53
C GLU A 146 -21.31 20.96 -7.73
N ASN A 147 -20.46 21.98 -7.55
CA ASN A 147 -20.33 23.08 -8.53
C ASN A 147 -18.91 23.28 -9.07
N GLU A 148 -17.92 22.60 -8.51
CA GLU A 148 -16.52 22.85 -8.85
C GLU A 148 -15.76 21.56 -9.14
N ASP A 149 -15.09 21.54 -10.29
CA ASP A 149 -14.08 20.55 -10.61
C ASP A 149 -12.81 20.82 -9.79
N ARG A 150 -12.03 19.79 -9.47
CA ARG A 150 -10.83 19.91 -8.63
C ARG A 150 -9.64 19.24 -9.30
N ASN A 151 -8.47 19.86 -9.22
CA ASN A 151 -7.23 19.21 -9.61
C ASN A 151 -6.66 18.43 -8.42
N ILE A 152 -6.42 17.15 -8.63
CA ILE A 152 -5.90 16.27 -7.56
C ILE A 152 -4.62 15.59 -8.04
N GLU A 153 -3.57 15.73 -7.22
CA GLU A 153 -2.37 14.91 -7.30
C GLU A 153 -2.40 13.89 -6.16
N ILE A 154 -2.09 12.63 -6.48
CA ILE A 154 -2.21 11.49 -5.57
C ILE A 154 -0.90 10.71 -5.54
N ILE A 155 -0.41 10.42 -4.34
CA ILE A 155 0.58 9.36 -4.08
C ILE A 155 -0.09 8.34 -3.17
N ASP A 156 -0.11 7.07 -3.57
CA ASP A 156 -0.82 6.01 -2.85
C ASP A 156 0.00 4.73 -2.79
N GLY A 157 0.14 4.13 -1.60
CA GLY A 157 0.89 2.89 -1.42
C GLY A 157 1.49 2.70 -0.03
N ILE A 158 2.65 2.03 0.03
CA ILE A 158 3.39 1.75 1.28
C ILE A 158 4.83 2.27 1.20
N PRO A 159 5.34 2.88 2.29
CA PRO A 159 6.67 3.46 2.30
C PRO A 159 7.79 2.44 2.45
N GLU A 160 7.48 1.25 2.92
CA GLU A 160 8.47 0.21 3.20
C GLU A 160 7.93 -1.16 2.82
N ILE A 161 8.64 -1.87 1.94
CA ILE A 161 8.37 -3.24 1.55
C ILE A 161 9.57 -4.12 1.88
N ILE A 162 9.32 -5.26 2.54
CA ILE A 162 10.36 -6.26 2.76
C ILE A 162 10.52 -7.04 1.45
N PRO A 163 11.71 -7.13 0.84
CA PRO A 163 11.90 -7.91 -0.37
C PRO A 163 11.76 -9.40 -0.09
N TYR A 164 11.25 -10.15 -1.04
CA TYR A 164 11.23 -11.60 -0.95
C TYR A 164 12.66 -12.17 -0.84
N GLY A 165 12.84 -13.19 0.01
CA GLY A 165 14.16 -13.75 0.34
C GLY A 165 14.72 -13.27 1.67
N VAL A 166 14.09 -12.28 2.31
CA VAL A 166 14.41 -11.84 3.67
C VAL A 166 13.25 -12.25 4.59
N SER A 167 13.53 -13.03 5.62
CA SER A 167 12.52 -13.33 6.64
C SER A 167 12.21 -12.11 7.49
N ASN A 168 10.98 -12.05 8.03
CA ASN A 168 10.58 -10.96 8.92
C ASN A 168 11.48 -10.84 10.16
N THR A 169 11.98 -11.97 10.69
CA THR A 169 12.92 -11.99 11.81
C THR A 169 14.26 -11.37 11.41
N VAL A 170 14.85 -11.82 10.31
CA VAL A 170 16.12 -11.26 9.80
C VAL A 170 15.99 -9.77 9.50
N TYR A 171 14.86 -9.35 8.92
CA TYR A 171 14.63 -7.95 8.64
C TYR A 171 14.60 -7.08 9.90
N LYS A 172 14.01 -7.57 11.00
CA LYS A 172 13.97 -6.84 12.28
C LYS A 172 15.34 -6.72 12.94
N GLU A 173 16.14 -7.78 12.85
CA GLU A 173 17.44 -7.85 13.50
C GLU A 173 18.56 -7.21 12.67
N MET A 174 18.49 -7.36 11.36
CA MET A 174 19.55 -7.00 10.42
C MET A 174 19.05 -6.16 9.23
N GLY A 175 17.98 -5.39 9.40
CA GLY A 175 17.30 -4.67 8.31
C GLY A 175 18.22 -3.80 7.46
N TYR A 176 19.17 -3.09 8.09
CA TYR A 176 20.16 -2.29 7.35
C TYR A 176 21.07 -3.14 6.46
N THR A 177 21.52 -4.30 6.97
CA THR A 177 22.32 -5.24 6.19
C THR A 177 21.49 -5.87 5.06
N ALA A 178 20.26 -6.28 5.36
CA ALA A 178 19.36 -6.87 4.38
C ALA A 178 19.11 -5.94 3.17
N ARG A 179 19.08 -4.62 3.38
CA ARG A 179 18.94 -3.62 2.32
C ARG A 179 20.04 -3.71 1.25
N ALA A 180 21.25 -4.16 1.61
CA ALA A 180 22.35 -4.32 0.65
C ALA A 180 22.09 -5.37 -0.43
N TRP A 181 21.12 -6.28 -0.23
CA TRP A 181 20.75 -7.30 -1.22
C TRP A 181 19.41 -7.04 -1.90
N MET A 182 18.71 -5.98 -1.50
CA MET A 182 17.42 -5.63 -2.09
C MET A 182 17.58 -5.22 -3.57
N GLU A 183 16.63 -5.67 -4.36
CA GLU A 183 16.51 -5.31 -5.78
C GLU A 183 15.04 -5.14 -6.17
N VAL A 184 14.79 -4.15 -7.02
CA VAL A 184 13.50 -3.93 -7.67
C VAL A 184 13.68 -4.12 -9.17
N MET A 185 12.98 -5.08 -9.73
CA MET A 185 13.02 -5.48 -11.14
C MET A 185 11.70 -5.17 -11.84
N ASN A 186 11.61 -5.48 -13.14
CA ASN A 186 10.37 -5.40 -13.96
C ASN A 186 9.74 -3.99 -14.00
N ILE A 187 10.58 -2.98 -13.90
CA ILE A 187 10.17 -1.57 -13.84
C ILE A 187 9.59 -1.11 -15.17
N GLU A 188 10.15 -1.60 -16.28
CA GLU A 188 9.72 -1.32 -17.65
C GLU A 188 8.26 -1.71 -17.92
N ASN A 189 7.75 -2.72 -17.21
CA ASN A 189 6.36 -3.15 -17.28
C ASN A 189 5.43 -2.39 -16.32
N LYS A 190 5.95 -1.43 -15.56
CA LYS A 190 5.24 -0.71 -14.49
C LYS A 190 4.68 -1.64 -13.40
N ILE A 191 5.28 -2.80 -13.22
CA ILE A 191 4.95 -3.80 -12.19
C ILE A 191 6.23 -4.12 -11.41
N PRO A 192 6.65 -3.25 -10.47
CA PRO A 192 7.83 -3.51 -9.66
C PRO A 192 7.78 -4.87 -8.98
N TYR A 193 8.91 -5.58 -9.01
CA TYR A 193 9.10 -6.90 -8.45
C TYR A 193 10.24 -6.87 -7.44
N TYR A 194 9.94 -7.13 -6.18
CA TYR A 194 10.81 -6.91 -5.03
C TYR A 194 11.36 -8.23 -4.53
N LYS A 195 12.66 -8.41 -4.64
CA LYS A 195 13.37 -9.59 -4.12
C LYS A 195 14.78 -9.25 -3.66
N THR A 196 15.45 -10.21 -3.03
CA THR A 196 16.89 -10.15 -2.86
C THR A 196 17.59 -10.72 -4.08
N ARG A 197 18.74 -10.17 -4.48
CA ARG A 197 19.54 -10.65 -5.61
C ARG A 197 20.01 -12.09 -5.41
N THR A 198 20.36 -12.42 -4.17
CA THR A 198 20.85 -13.73 -3.78
C THR A 198 20.20 -14.19 -2.49
N SER A 199 20.14 -15.49 -2.27
CA SER A 199 19.75 -16.07 -0.99
C SER A 199 20.67 -15.57 0.13
N LEU A 200 20.09 -15.22 1.29
CA LEU A 200 20.84 -14.86 2.50
C LEU A 200 21.28 -16.08 3.30
N LYS A 201 21.07 -17.29 2.79
CA LYS A 201 21.54 -18.52 3.44
C LYS A 201 23.03 -18.68 3.23
N ASP A 202 23.73 -19.09 4.31
CA ASP A 202 25.12 -19.56 4.20
C ASP A 202 25.14 -20.84 3.35
N SER A 203 25.50 -20.72 2.10
CA SER A 203 25.67 -21.84 1.18
C SER A 203 27.03 -21.76 0.50
N GLU A 204 27.59 -22.90 0.11
CA GLU A 204 28.85 -22.97 -0.61
C GLU A 204 28.78 -22.36 -2.02
N SER A 205 27.58 -22.15 -2.52
CA SER A 205 27.32 -21.50 -3.83
C SER A 205 26.34 -20.33 -3.67
N VAL A 206 26.50 -19.33 -4.55
CA VAL A 206 25.55 -18.22 -4.66
C VAL A 206 24.26 -18.75 -5.31
N GLU A 207 23.18 -18.78 -4.52
CA GLU A 207 21.87 -19.17 -5.01
C GLU A 207 21.03 -17.93 -5.33
N GLU A 208 20.45 -17.89 -6.50
CA GLU A 208 19.49 -16.85 -6.87
C GLU A 208 18.18 -17.03 -6.10
N THR A 209 17.62 -15.94 -5.57
CA THR A 209 16.30 -15.95 -4.95
C THR A 209 15.22 -16.17 -6.02
N LYS A 210 14.49 -17.29 -5.89
CA LYS A 210 13.35 -17.59 -6.77
C LYS A 210 12.07 -17.02 -6.17
N GLY A 211 11.24 -16.39 -7.00
CA GLY A 211 10.05 -15.72 -6.55
C GLY A 211 10.29 -14.28 -6.10
N GLY A 212 9.22 -13.53 -5.87
CA GLY A 212 9.26 -12.15 -5.41
C GLY A 212 7.88 -11.55 -5.15
N TYR A 213 7.88 -10.38 -4.53
CA TYR A 213 6.65 -9.62 -4.32
C TYR A 213 6.42 -8.65 -5.45
N TYR A 214 5.21 -8.62 -5.99
CA TYR A 214 4.82 -7.71 -7.07
C TYR A 214 3.88 -6.61 -6.58
N PHE A 215 3.89 -5.48 -7.28
CA PHE A 215 3.02 -4.35 -7.04
C PHE A 215 2.37 -3.87 -8.33
N ILE A 216 1.05 -4.00 -8.41
CA ILE A 216 0.22 -3.50 -9.50
C ILE A 216 -0.65 -2.38 -8.97
N SER A 217 -0.81 -1.31 -9.74
CA SER A 217 -1.89 -0.35 -9.51
C SER A 217 -2.38 0.25 -10.81
N THR A 218 -3.69 0.41 -10.90
CA THR A 218 -4.41 0.89 -12.08
C THR A 218 -5.42 1.97 -11.71
N SER A 219 -5.74 2.82 -12.67
CA SER A 219 -6.87 3.74 -12.62
C SER A 219 -7.37 3.93 -14.05
N ASP A 220 -8.68 3.99 -14.27
CA ASP A 220 -9.29 4.15 -15.60
C ASP A 220 -8.74 3.15 -16.65
N ASN A 221 -8.55 1.89 -16.24
CA ASN A 221 -8.02 0.83 -17.09
C ASN A 221 -6.57 1.06 -17.59
N GLU A 222 -5.80 1.89 -16.90
CA GLU A 222 -4.39 2.15 -17.22
C GLU A 222 -3.48 1.83 -16.04
N MET A 223 -2.28 1.31 -16.33
CA MET A 223 -1.23 1.11 -15.33
C MET A 223 -0.66 2.44 -14.90
N LEU A 224 -0.69 2.72 -13.60
CA LEU A 224 -0.11 3.92 -13.02
C LEU A 224 1.43 3.84 -12.99
N ASN A 225 2.09 4.99 -13.01
CA ASN A 225 3.52 5.08 -12.75
C ASN A 225 3.84 4.72 -11.29
N LYS A 226 5.01 4.15 -11.07
CA LYS A 226 5.45 3.64 -9.77
C LYS A 226 6.62 4.41 -9.21
N ILE A 227 6.60 4.56 -7.89
CA ILE A 227 7.74 5.04 -7.11
C ILE A 227 8.13 3.91 -6.15
N TYR A 228 9.33 3.37 -6.36
CA TYR A 228 9.93 2.30 -5.56
C TYR A 228 11.10 2.79 -4.71
N ASP A 229 11.58 3.99 -4.95
CA ASP A 229 12.58 4.68 -4.15
C ASP A 229 11.89 5.67 -3.20
N VAL A 230 11.90 5.37 -1.91
CA VAL A 230 11.21 6.17 -0.90
C VAL A 230 11.75 7.61 -0.81
N GLU A 231 13.03 7.82 -1.13
CA GLU A 231 13.67 9.15 -1.08
C GLU A 231 13.11 10.13 -2.12
N VAL A 232 12.50 9.60 -3.18
CA VAL A 232 11.83 10.42 -4.21
C VAL A 232 10.57 11.13 -3.65
N ILE A 233 9.97 10.58 -2.60
CA ILE A 233 8.78 11.17 -1.95
C ILE A 233 9.17 11.91 -0.67
N PHE A 234 9.97 11.26 0.19
CA PHE A 234 10.26 11.73 1.55
C PHE A 234 11.56 12.53 1.64
N GLY A 235 12.39 12.56 0.57
CA GLY A 235 13.72 13.16 0.64
C GLY A 235 14.60 12.41 1.65
N ASN A 236 15.36 13.14 2.42
CA ASN A 236 16.24 12.60 3.46
C ASN A 236 15.52 12.34 4.79
N ASN A 237 14.17 12.41 4.81
CA ASN A 237 13.37 12.19 6.01
C ASN A 237 13.22 10.69 6.30
N VAL A 238 14.13 10.16 7.11
CA VAL A 238 14.20 8.72 7.45
C VAL A 238 13.10 8.23 8.39
N ASP A 239 12.39 9.15 9.06
CA ASP A 239 11.30 8.82 9.97
C ASP A 239 9.95 8.68 9.26
N LEU A 240 9.90 9.02 7.97
CA LEU A 240 8.74 8.90 7.08
C LEU A 240 7.52 9.71 7.54
N GLN A 241 7.69 10.72 8.39
CA GLN A 241 6.55 11.51 8.90
C GLN A 241 5.93 12.37 7.81
N LYS A 242 6.78 13.08 7.06
CA LYS A 242 6.32 14.03 6.03
C LYS A 242 6.90 13.71 4.67
N PRO A 243 6.11 13.61 3.63
CA PRO A 243 6.56 13.47 2.26
C PRO A 243 7.04 14.82 1.71
N GLU A 244 8.21 15.30 2.17
CA GLU A 244 8.69 16.67 1.94
C GLU A 244 8.79 17.02 0.46
N LYS A 245 9.32 16.11 -0.36
CA LYS A 245 9.42 16.36 -1.81
C LYS A 245 8.05 16.46 -2.48
N PHE A 246 7.06 15.68 -2.04
CA PHE A 246 5.69 15.82 -2.55
C PHE A 246 5.06 17.15 -2.13
N TYR A 247 5.44 17.71 -0.98
CA TYR A 247 4.95 19.02 -0.57
C TYR A 247 5.47 20.14 -1.48
N GLU A 248 6.70 20.01 -1.94
CA GLU A 248 7.42 21.04 -2.70
C GLU A 248 7.23 20.89 -4.22
N LYS A 249 7.08 19.66 -4.74
CA LYS A 249 7.08 19.33 -6.16
C LYS A 249 5.73 18.80 -6.62
N SER A 250 5.45 18.96 -7.92
CA SER A 250 4.33 18.31 -8.59
C SER A 250 4.60 16.81 -8.82
N ILE A 251 3.55 16.03 -9.05
CA ILE A 251 3.68 14.61 -9.45
C ILE A 251 4.48 14.46 -10.75
N GLU A 252 4.35 15.42 -11.68
CA GLU A 252 5.11 15.38 -12.93
C GLU A 252 6.62 15.52 -12.68
N GLU A 253 7.05 16.40 -11.78
CA GLU A 253 8.44 16.58 -11.39
C GLU A 253 8.97 15.36 -10.64
N ILE A 254 8.21 14.85 -9.67
CA ILE A 254 8.54 13.64 -8.91
C ILE A 254 8.72 12.43 -9.84
N SER A 255 7.83 12.25 -10.82
CA SER A 255 7.87 11.13 -11.76
C SER A 255 9.08 11.14 -12.69
N LYS A 256 9.76 12.29 -12.85
CA LYS A 256 10.98 12.45 -13.63
C LYS A 256 12.27 12.24 -12.81
N GLU A 257 12.16 12.17 -11.49
CA GLU A 257 13.34 11.93 -10.65
C GLU A 257 13.93 10.53 -10.90
N LYS A 258 15.25 10.47 -10.87
CA LYS A 258 15.95 9.19 -10.96
C LYS A 258 15.70 8.40 -9.68
N GLN A 259 15.29 7.16 -9.84
CA GLN A 259 15.05 6.23 -8.75
C GLN A 259 16.16 5.18 -8.69
N ASN A 260 16.58 4.82 -7.49
CA ASN A 260 17.46 3.69 -7.27
C ASN A 260 16.63 2.41 -7.17
N SER A 261 17.10 1.32 -7.79
CA SER A 261 16.40 0.02 -7.78
C SER A 261 17.16 -1.05 -6.98
N VAL A 262 18.31 -0.71 -6.42
CA VAL A 262 19.19 -1.65 -5.70
C VAL A 262 19.78 -1.03 -4.44
N ASN A 263 20.06 -1.88 -3.45
CA ASN A 263 20.77 -1.53 -2.22
C ASN A 263 20.11 -0.44 -1.36
N MET A 264 18.79 -0.42 -1.28
CA MET A 264 18.03 0.64 -0.61
C MET A 264 16.79 0.12 0.08
N LEU A 265 16.15 0.98 0.87
CA LEU A 265 14.79 0.77 1.34
C LEU A 265 13.83 0.97 0.17
N SER A 266 13.14 -0.10 -0.23
CA SER A 266 12.17 -0.03 -1.31
C SER A 266 10.79 0.35 -0.79
N SER A 267 10.11 1.19 -1.54
CA SER A 267 8.70 1.54 -1.35
C SER A 267 7.83 0.98 -2.48
N ALA A 268 6.53 0.95 -2.29
CA ALA A 268 5.56 0.58 -3.30
C ALA A 268 4.47 1.64 -3.36
N PHE A 269 4.74 2.71 -4.09
CA PHE A 269 3.80 3.79 -4.33
C PHE A 269 3.41 3.87 -5.81
N SER A 270 2.18 4.29 -6.05
CA SER A 270 1.70 4.75 -7.36
C SER A 270 1.39 6.23 -7.32
N VAL A 271 1.46 6.87 -8.48
CA VAL A 271 1.21 8.30 -8.62
C VAL A 271 0.18 8.57 -9.72
N LEU A 272 -0.68 9.54 -9.47
CA LEU A 272 -1.72 9.98 -10.40
C LEU A 272 -1.94 11.48 -10.24
N SER A 273 -2.03 12.19 -11.36
CA SER A 273 -2.49 13.58 -11.42
C SER A 273 -3.68 13.65 -12.36
N LYS A 274 -4.82 14.12 -11.87
CA LYS A 274 -6.07 14.13 -12.62
C LYS A 274 -7.01 15.22 -12.13
N GLU A 275 -7.85 15.73 -13.07
CA GLU A 275 -9.00 16.53 -12.73
C GLU A 275 -10.18 15.61 -12.32
N ILE A 276 -10.79 15.89 -11.19
CA ILE A 276 -12.01 15.24 -10.74
C ILE A 276 -13.19 16.20 -10.90
N LYS A 277 -14.20 15.77 -11.63
CA LYS A 277 -15.41 16.57 -11.85
C LYS A 277 -16.21 16.78 -10.57
N SER A 278 -17.06 17.80 -10.56
CA SER A 278 -18.05 17.99 -9.49
C SER A 278 -18.86 16.69 -9.28
N ASN A 279 -19.03 16.26 -8.04
CA ASN A 279 -19.59 14.94 -7.67
C ASN A 279 -18.89 13.73 -8.30
N GLY A 280 -17.75 13.91 -8.99
CA GLY A 280 -16.98 12.84 -9.62
C GLY A 280 -16.17 12.01 -8.62
N GLU A 281 -15.61 10.92 -9.11
CA GLU A 281 -14.83 9.96 -8.34
C GLU A 281 -13.59 9.52 -9.12
N ILE A 282 -12.48 9.34 -8.41
CA ILE A 282 -11.27 8.69 -8.90
C ILE A 282 -11.13 7.37 -8.15
N ILE A 283 -10.86 6.28 -8.88
CA ILE A 283 -10.64 4.96 -8.29
C ILE A 283 -9.22 4.51 -8.64
N ILE A 284 -8.49 4.05 -7.62
CA ILE A 284 -7.20 3.39 -7.75
C ILE A 284 -7.36 1.96 -7.24
N ASN A 285 -7.12 0.98 -8.10
CA ASN A 285 -7.10 -0.43 -7.74
C ASN A 285 -5.64 -0.86 -7.61
N THR A 286 -5.31 -1.49 -6.49
CA THR A 286 -3.95 -1.94 -6.17
C THR A 286 -3.97 -3.41 -5.79
N ILE A 287 -2.98 -4.18 -6.27
CA ILE A 287 -2.72 -5.54 -5.82
C ILE A 287 -1.24 -5.62 -5.44
N ILE A 288 -0.97 -6.06 -4.22
CA ILE A 288 0.39 -6.36 -3.74
C ILE A 288 0.41 -7.82 -3.29
N GLY A 289 1.36 -8.58 -3.79
CA GLY A 289 1.39 -10.00 -3.48
C GLY A 289 2.65 -10.70 -3.93
N PHE A 290 2.55 -12.01 -4.09
CA PHE A 290 3.65 -12.90 -4.42
C PHE A 290 3.36 -13.69 -5.70
N CYS A 291 4.39 -13.88 -6.52
CA CYS A 291 4.41 -14.88 -7.59
C CYS A 291 5.81 -15.52 -7.68
N GLU A 292 5.85 -16.75 -8.15
CA GLU A 292 7.12 -17.45 -8.37
C GLU A 292 7.86 -16.91 -9.59
N ASP A 293 7.13 -16.57 -10.64
CA ASP A 293 7.66 -16.00 -11.88
C ASP A 293 6.85 -14.75 -12.26
N ILE A 294 7.54 -13.63 -12.40
CA ILE A 294 6.93 -12.35 -12.79
C ILE A 294 6.31 -12.38 -14.19
N SER A 295 6.74 -13.30 -15.04
CA SER A 295 6.14 -13.50 -16.36
C SER A 295 4.66 -13.87 -16.26
N GLU A 296 4.24 -14.63 -15.25
CA GLU A 296 2.84 -14.99 -15.02
C GLU A 296 1.97 -13.72 -14.82
N ILE A 297 2.51 -12.74 -14.11
CA ILE A 297 1.83 -11.46 -13.88
C ILE A 297 1.83 -10.62 -15.15
N ASN A 298 2.96 -10.53 -15.85
CA ASN A 298 3.08 -9.74 -17.08
C ASN A 298 2.15 -10.26 -18.18
N ASP A 299 2.05 -11.59 -18.33
CA ASP A 299 1.19 -12.24 -19.34
C ASP A 299 -0.29 -12.09 -19.01
N ASN A 300 -0.64 -11.99 -17.74
CA ASN A 300 -2.02 -11.81 -17.26
C ASN A 300 -2.37 -10.35 -16.94
N ARG A 301 -1.52 -9.37 -17.25
CA ARG A 301 -1.73 -7.95 -16.89
C ARG A 301 -3.08 -7.38 -17.34
N TYR A 302 -3.65 -7.91 -18.44
CA TYR A 302 -4.97 -7.49 -18.94
C TYR A 302 -6.11 -7.77 -17.94
N LYS A 303 -5.98 -8.80 -17.09
CA LYS A 303 -6.95 -9.12 -16.04
C LYS A 303 -7.00 -8.02 -14.95
N PHE A 304 -5.91 -7.28 -14.77
CA PHE A 304 -5.79 -6.24 -13.76
C PHE A 304 -6.16 -4.85 -14.31
N ILE A 305 -6.32 -4.74 -15.62
CA ILE A 305 -6.65 -3.50 -16.32
C ILE A 305 -8.16 -3.45 -16.65
N SER A 306 -8.78 -4.60 -16.93
CA SER A 306 -10.23 -4.70 -17.15
C SER A 306 -10.98 -4.74 -15.82
N ASP A 307 -12.04 -3.94 -15.69
CA ASP A 307 -12.96 -3.94 -14.54
C ASP A 307 -13.63 -5.29 -14.29
#